data_8d3a343aee53f4ee5a564ec4b4646b2d
#
_entry.id   8d3a343aee53f4ee5a564ec4b4646b2d
#
_cell.length_a   1.000
_cell.length_b   1.000
_cell.length_c   1.000
_cell.angle_alpha   90.00
_cell.angle_beta   90.00
_cell.angle_gamma   90.00
#
_symmetry.space_group_name_H-M   'P 1'
#
loop_
_entity.id
_entity.type
_entity.pdbx_description
1 polymer ?
#
loop_
_entity_poly.entity_id
_entity_poly.type
_entity_poly.pdbx_seq_one_letter_code
_entity_poly.pdbx_strand_id
1 'polypeptide(L)'
;MSRPVNRMRPVHPGEILREEFLAPLGLSVNALAAALAVPATRIHEIVKERRAITADTAERLARHFGGDAASWLALQADFDLK
;
A
#
# COMPACT_ATOMS: atom_id res chain seq x y z
N MET A 1 2.70 -20.54 -9.74
CA MET A 1 3.48 -20.48 -9.31
C MET A 1 3.94 -19.40 -8.91
N SER A 2 4.16 -19.15 -8.37
CA SER A 2 4.48 -18.03 -7.84
C SER A 2 5.63 -17.42 -8.37
N ARG A 3 5.99 -16.37 -7.93
CA ARG A 3 7.10 -15.66 -8.34
C ARG A 3 8.17 -15.79 -7.34
N PRO A 4 8.77 -16.91 -7.26
CA PRO A 4 9.72 -17.16 -6.20
C PRO A 4 10.86 -16.20 -6.20
N VAL A 5 11.18 -15.69 -7.35
CA VAL A 5 12.32 -14.82 -7.38
C VAL A 5 12.16 -13.58 -6.60
N ASN A 6 10.93 -13.20 -6.36
CA ASN A 6 10.74 -11.93 -5.73
C ASN A 6 11.04 -11.90 -4.27
N ARG A 7 11.26 -13.03 -3.67
CA ARG A 7 11.61 -12.96 -2.28
C ARG A 7 13.01 -12.41 -2.08
N MET A 8 13.75 -12.26 -3.16
CA MET A 8 15.05 -11.64 -3.09
C MET A 8 14.98 -10.13 -3.09
N ARG A 9 13.84 -9.58 -3.36
CA ARG A 9 13.66 -8.16 -3.50
C ARG A 9 12.69 -7.65 -2.45
N PRO A 10 13.02 -6.57 -1.76
CA PRO A 10 12.06 -6.00 -0.82
C PRO A 10 10.84 -5.48 -1.57
N VAL A 11 9.68 -5.64 -0.98
CA VAL A 11 8.43 -5.20 -1.59
C VAL A 11 7.85 -4.09 -0.75
N HIS A 12 7.73 -2.91 -1.34
CA HIS A 12 7.15 -1.76 -0.66
C HIS A 12 5.63 -1.94 -0.63
N PRO A 13 4.98 -1.59 0.49
CA PRO A 13 3.51 -1.70 0.54
C PRO A 13 2.82 -0.89 -0.55
N GLY A 14 3.44 0.17 -1.04
CA GLY A 14 2.89 0.93 -2.16
C GLY A 14 2.78 0.11 -3.43
N GLU A 15 3.70 -0.81 -3.65
CA GLU A 15 3.62 -1.70 -4.80
C GLU A 15 2.41 -2.63 -4.66
N ILE A 16 2.19 -3.16 -3.47
CA ILE A 16 1.03 -4.02 -3.21
C ILE A 16 -0.25 -3.23 -3.45
N LEU A 17 -0.31 -2.02 -2.92
CA LEU A 17 -1.48 -1.17 -3.10
C LEU A 17 -1.75 -0.94 -4.58
N ARG A 18 -0.72 -0.59 -5.34
CA ARG A 18 -0.86 -0.30 -6.76
C ARG A 18 -1.26 -1.53 -7.56
N GLU A 19 -0.56 -2.66 -7.35
CA GLU A 19 -0.72 -3.82 -8.22
C GLU A 19 -1.85 -4.73 -7.81
N GLU A 20 -2.13 -4.82 -6.51
CA GLU A 20 -3.08 -5.79 -6.02
C GLU A 20 -4.45 -5.19 -5.72
N PHE A 21 -4.53 -3.87 -5.59
CA PHE A 21 -5.79 -3.22 -5.24
C PHE A 21 -6.23 -2.21 -6.28
N LEU A 22 -5.40 -1.23 -6.59
CA LEU A 22 -5.84 -0.18 -7.50
C LEU A 22 -6.03 -0.70 -8.92
N ALA A 23 -5.05 -1.42 -9.45
CA ALA A 23 -5.13 -1.89 -10.82
C ALA A 23 -6.28 -2.87 -11.03
N PRO A 24 -6.42 -3.93 -10.19
CA PRO A 24 -7.52 -4.87 -10.40
C PRO A 24 -8.89 -4.25 -10.25
N LEU A 25 -9.02 -3.25 -9.37
CA LEU A 25 -10.32 -2.62 -9.12
C LEU A 25 -10.60 -1.46 -10.06
N GLY A 26 -9.64 -1.09 -10.89
CA GLY A 26 -9.80 0.07 -11.73
C GLY A 26 -9.97 1.35 -10.94
N LEU A 27 -9.33 1.43 -9.78
CA LEU A 27 -9.51 2.54 -8.87
C LEU A 27 -8.34 3.50 -8.99
N SER A 28 -8.64 4.78 -9.20
CA SER A 28 -7.58 5.76 -9.33
C SER A 28 -7.05 6.17 -7.96
N VAL A 29 -5.83 6.70 -7.96
CA VAL A 29 -5.23 7.20 -6.74
C VAL A 29 -6.10 8.30 -6.13
N ASN A 30 -6.60 9.20 -6.97
CA ASN A 30 -7.42 10.30 -6.46
C ASN A 30 -8.73 9.79 -5.84
N ALA A 31 -9.35 8.79 -6.46
CA ALA A 31 -10.57 8.22 -5.91
C ALA A 31 -10.29 7.54 -4.58
N LEU A 32 -9.18 6.83 -4.48
CA LEU A 32 -8.83 6.18 -3.22
C LEU A 32 -8.58 7.22 -2.13
N ALA A 33 -7.82 8.26 -2.45
CA ALA A 33 -7.51 9.29 -1.47
C ALA A 33 -8.79 9.92 -0.95
N ALA A 34 -9.75 10.19 -1.83
CA ALA A 34 -11.02 10.75 -1.41
C ALA A 34 -11.77 9.79 -0.49
N ALA A 35 -11.76 8.50 -0.83
CA ALA A 35 -12.45 7.51 -0.01
C ALA A 35 -11.82 7.37 1.37
N LEU A 36 -10.50 7.52 1.45
CA LEU A 36 -9.79 7.44 2.72
C LEU A 36 -9.78 8.77 3.48
N ALA A 37 -10.23 9.84 2.83
CA ALA A 37 -10.22 11.18 3.42
C ALA A 37 -8.80 11.64 3.74
N VAL A 38 -7.89 11.41 2.81
CA VAL A 38 -6.50 11.86 2.94
C VAL A 38 -6.13 12.63 1.68
N PRO A 39 -5.07 13.44 1.74
CA PRO A 39 -4.63 14.16 0.55
C PRO A 39 -4.18 13.18 -0.52
N ALA A 40 -4.51 13.48 -1.78
CA ALA A 40 -4.11 12.64 -2.89
C ALA A 40 -2.60 12.53 -2.98
N THR A 41 -1.88 13.57 -2.62
CA THR A 41 -0.43 13.56 -2.63
C THR A 41 0.14 12.43 -1.79
N ARG A 42 -0.50 12.18 -0.63
CA ARG A 42 -0.03 11.10 0.25
C ARG A 42 -0.09 9.76 -0.47
N ILE A 43 -1.21 9.49 -1.14
CA ILE A 43 -1.36 8.19 -1.81
C ILE A 43 -0.45 8.11 -3.04
N HIS A 44 -0.31 9.21 -3.79
CA HIS A 44 0.61 9.22 -4.92
C HIS A 44 2.03 8.88 -4.48
N GLU A 45 2.47 9.45 -3.36
CA GLU A 45 3.82 9.19 -2.86
C GLU A 45 3.99 7.76 -2.41
N ILE A 46 2.95 7.18 -1.81
CA ILE A 46 3.02 5.80 -1.34
C ILE A 46 3.10 4.83 -2.52
N VAL A 47 2.24 5.02 -3.55
CA VAL A 47 2.26 4.09 -4.68
C VAL A 47 3.54 4.24 -5.52
N LYS A 48 4.21 5.37 -5.42
CA LYS A 48 5.50 5.55 -6.06
C LYS A 48 6.65 5.11 -5.16
N GLU A 49 6.31 4.58 -4.01
CA GLU A 49 7.28 4.02 -3.07
C GLU A 49 8.24 5.07 -2.52
N ARG A 50 7.77 6.31 -2.46
CA ARG A 50 8.58 7.42 -1.94
C ARG A 50 8.23 7.78 -0.51
N ARG A 51 7.19 7.18 0.03
CA ARG A 51 6.71 7.49 1.36
C ARG A 51 6.27 6.20 2.05
N ALA A 52 6.62 6.08 3.31
CA ALA A 52 6.24 4.93 4.10
C ALA A 52 4.75 4.98 4.46
N ILE A 53 4.17 3.83 4.68
CA ILE A 53 2.83 3.75 5.23
C ILE A 53 2.93 3.91 6.74
N THR A 54 2.16 4.86 7.28
CA THR A 54 2.07 5.07 8.72
C THR A 54 0.90 4.31 9.28
N ALA A 55 0.81 4.24 10.61
CA ALA A 55 -0.31 3.57 11.26
C ALA A 55 -1.65 4.16 10.83
N ASP A 56 -1.72 5.49 10.71
CA ASP A 56 -2.95 6.14 10.29
C ASP A 56 -3.40 5.67 8.92
N THR A 57 -2.48 5.67 7.96
CA THR A 57 -2.81 5.25 6.60
C THR A 57 -3.14 3.76 6.57
N ALA A 58 -2.40 2.96 7.33
CA ALA A 58 -2.66 1.51 7.37
C ALA A 58 -4.06 1.22 7.89
N GLU A 59 -4.49 1.96 8.91
CA GLU A 59 -5.83 1.76 9.46
C GLU A 59 -6.91 2.18 8.48
N ARG A 60 -6.69 3.26 7.77
CA ARG A 60 -7.65 3.71 6.78
C ARG A 60 -7.76 2.72 5.62
N LEU A 61 -6.65 2.17 5.18
CA LEU A 61 -6.66 1.16 4.12
C LEU A 61 -7.38 -0.09 4.58
N ALA A 62 -7.12 -0.53 5.81
CA ALA A 62 -7.76 -1.72 6.33
C ALA A 62 -9.28 -1.53 6.44
N ARG A 63 -9.71 -0.35 6.86
CA ARG A 63 -11.13 -0.07 6.96
C ARG A 63 -11.81 -0.07 5.59
N HIS A 64 -11.12 0.44 4.59
CA HIS A 64 -11.70 0.56 3.26
C HIS A 64 -11.70 -0.78 2.51
N PHE A 65 -10.58 -1.49 2.53
CA PHE A 65 -10.46 -2.72 1.75
C PHE A 65 -10.71 -3.99 2.56
N GLY A 66 -10.74 -3.87 3.89
CA GLY A 66 -10.82 -5.05 4.74
C GLY A 66 -9.43 -5.48 5.18
N GLY A 67 -9.38 -6.47 6.05
CA GLY A 67 -8.11 -6.91 6.61
C GLY A 67 -7.76 -6.10 7.82
N ASP A 68 -6.47 -5.97 8.11
CA ASP A 68 -6.06 -5.24 9.28
C ASP A 68 -4.85 -4.35 9.00
N ALA A 69 -4.66 -3.37 9.87
CA ALA A 69 -3.58 -2.43 9.71
C ALA A 69 -2.23 -3.10 9.94
N ALA A 70 -2.19 -4.12 10.78
CA ALA A 70 -0.92 -4.79 11.09
C ALA A 70 -0.28 -5.40 9.85
N SER A 71 -1.09 -5.92 8.93
CA SER A 71 -0.56 -6.50 7.70
C SER A 71 0.14 -5.44 6.85
N TRP A 72 -0.46 -4.25 6.73
CA TRP A 72 0.17 -3.18 5.98
C TRP A 72 1.46 -2.71 6.64
N LEU A 73 1.44 -2.62 7.96
CA LEU A 73 2.63 -2.19 8.69
C LEU A 73 3.74 -3.23 8.66
N ALA A 74 3.37 -4.51 8.61
CA ALA A 74 4.36 -5.57 8.49
C ALA A 74 5.08 -5.49 7.15
N LEU A 75 4.35 -5.18 6.08
CA LEU A 75 4.99 -4.99 4.78
C LEU A 75 5.99 -3.85 4.82
N GLN A 76 5.62 -2.76 5.48
CA GLN A 76 6.52 -1.63 5.59
C GLN A 76 7.74 -1.98 6.42
N ALA A 77 7.56 -2.67 7.52
CA ALA A 77 8.67 -3.05 8.38
C ALA A 77 9.64 -3.96 7.64
N ASP A 78 9.12 -4.92 6.89
CA ASP A 78 9.96 -5.81 6.12
C ASP A 78 10.76 -5.04 5.08
N PHE A 79 10.13 -4.08 4.43
CA PHE A 79 10.81 -3.25 3.44
C PHE A 79 11.92 -2.43 4.11
N ASP A 80 11.62 -1.87 5.28
CA ASP A 80 12.56 -1.01 5.98
C ASP A 80 13.80 -1.76 6.48
N LEU A 81 13.68 -3.05 6.65
CA LEU A 81 14.80 -3.85 7.15
C LEU A 81 15.80 -4.18 6.05
N LYS A 82 15.53 -3.81 4.82
CA LYS A 82 16.48 -4.04 3.74
C LYS A 82 17.43 -2.87 3.59
#